data_94a7dc037a406aba640eaad1be889d14
#
_entry.id   94a7dc037a406aba640eaad1be889d14
#
_cell.length_a   1.000
_cell.length_b   1.000
_cell.length_c   1.000
_cell.angle_alpha   90.00
_cell.angle_beta   90.00
_cell.angle_gamma   90.00
#
_symmetry.space_group_name_H-M   'P 1'
#
loop_
_entity.id
_entity.type
_entity.pdbx_description
1 polymer ?
#
loop_
_entity_poly.entity_id
_entity_poly.type
_entity_poly.pdbx_seq_one_letter_code
_entity_poly.pdbx_strand_id
1 'polypeptide(L)'
;MNKKVLVGLCALFMLPSIQGNTNTDNSYKENATPDRSKVPAFPGADGAGKYTTGGAGGTVYTVTSLADDGSEGTFRWAINKKGPRTIVFAVSGIIELQKPLKLSNGDVTIAGQTAPGDGICLKNYTFSIQADNVIVRFIRSRMGADIKQKGDDAMNGTKGNSNIIIDHCSLSWCTDECATFYDNSQFTLQWCIISESLANSIHEKGAHGYGGIWGGQKASFHHNLLAHHTNRTPRLCGSRYTGKPEEEKVELFNNVIYNYGSDGAYAGEGGSYNFLNNYYKPGPYSATKGSYRRLFTAYADDGKNQNEAGVHGIFHFKGNFMDATCPSLTDKQKEALYKVNMDNTFGLIVKNDFAPEKNLLSKKAFDIAEHTSLQSAKKAYKDVLQFAGASHRRDAVDQRIVEETRKGNYTYEGSHGSTNGMVDQPIDVGGWPEYKSEPTPTDSDGDGI
;
A
#
# COMPACT_ATOMS: atom_id res chain seq x y z
N MET A 1 66.79 5.83 -23.32
CA MET A 1 66.07 5.20 -22.24
C MET A 1 65.58 6.27 -21.31
N ASN A 2 64.33 6.72 -21.44
CA ASN A 2 63.70 7.62 -20.46
C ASN A 2 62.20 7.30 -20.44
N LYS A 3 61.71 6.75 -19.33
CA LYS A 3 60.29 6.53 -19.04
C LYS A 3 59.65 7.87 -18.70
N LYS A 4 58.67 8.30 -19.46
CA LYS A 4 57.75 9.40 -19.08
C LYS A 4 56.60 8.83 -18.33
N VAL A 5 56.42 9.26 -17.08
CA VAL A 5 55.24 9.02 -16.22
C VAL A 5 54.17 10.01 -16.63
N LEU A 6 53.00 9.52 -16.99
CA LEU A 6 51.80 10.34 -17.29
C LEU A 6 51.01 10.49 -16.02
N VAL A 7 50.97 11.70 -15.47
CA VAL A 7 50.11 12.06 -14.33
C VAL A 7 48.77 12.50 -14.88
N GLY A 8 47.74 11.71 -14.61
CA GLY A 8 46.36 12.06 -14.96
C GLY A 8 45.77 13.07 -13.98
N LEU A 9 45.37 14.22 -14.52
CA LEU A 9 44.68 15.29 -13.78
C LEU A 9 43.21 14.96 -13.70
N CYS A 10 42.70 14.62 -12.49
CA CYS A 10 41.25 14.54 -12.21
C CYS A 10 40.71 15.96 -12.10
N ALA A 11 39.94 16.40 -13.08
CA ALA A 11 39.19 17.64 -13.00
C ALA A 11 37.92 17.41 -12.18
N LEU A 12 37.85 18.03 -11.01
CA LEU A 12 36.66 18.09 -10.16
C LEU A 12 35.67 19.09 -10.79
N PHE A 13 34.60 18.63 -11.40
CA PHE A 13 33.51 19.51 -11.82
C PHE A 13 32.66 19.90 -10.57
N MET A 14 32.87 21.12 -10.08
CA MET A 14 31.92 21.76 -9.16
C MET A 14 30.69 22.19 -9.95
N LEU A 15 29.54 21.57 -9.65
CA LEU A 15 28.26 22.08 -10.09
C LEU A 15 27.86 23.31 -9.23
N PRO A 16 27.34 24.39 -9.83
CA PRO A 16 26.91 25.56 -9.05
C PRO A 16 25.68 25.19 -8.21
N SER A 17 25.74 25.49 -6.92
CA SER A 17 24.62 25.42 -6.01
C SER A 17 23.59 26.49 -6.40
N ILE A 18 22.44 26.07 -6.92
CA ILE A 18 21.27 26.95 -7.06
C ILE A 18 20.68 27.10 -5.64
N GLN A 19 20.98 28.19 -4.97
CA GLN A 19 20.27 28.62 -3.79
C GLN A 19 18.88 29.11 -4.23
N GLY A 20 17.91 28.21 -4.20
CA GLY A 20 16.49 28.58 -4.23
C GLY A 20 16.10 29.13 -2.87
N ASN A 21 15.74 30.39 -2.82
CA ASN A 21 15.20 31.05 -1.65
C ASN A 21 13.78 30.49 -1.36
N THR A 22 13.68 29.47 -0.51
CA THR A 22 12.40 28.94 -0.03
C THR A 22 12.18 29.39 1.39
N ASN A 23 11.50 30.54 1.54
CA ASN A 23 10.80 30.86 2.77
C ASN A 23 9.61 29.88 2.90
N THR A 24 9.85 28.70 3.42
CA THR A 24 8.84 27.74 3.82
C THR A 24 8.87 27.67 5.34
N ASP A 25 7.80 28.17 5.94
CA ASP A 25 7.48 27.94 7.37
C ASP A 25 7.11 26.44 7.50
N ASN A 26 8.14 25.57 7.51
CA ASN A 26 8.02 24.11 7.50
C ASN A 26 8.06 23.58 8.93
N SER A 27 6.89 23.45 9.54
CA SER A 27 6.73 22.63 10.75
C SER A 27 6.82 21.13 10.48
N TYR A 28 6.84 20.72 9.20
CA TYR A 28 7.01 19.34 8.75
C TYR A 28 8.46 19.14 8.28
N LYS A 29 9.18 18.22 8.93
CA LYS A 29 10.55 17.89 8.54
C LYS A 29 10.53 17.00 7.32
N GLU A 30 10.70 17.57 6.13
CA GLU A 30 11.01 16.78 4.94
C GLU A 30 12.38 16.09 5.15
N ASN A 31 12.41 14.76 5.17
CA ASN A 31 13.63 13.96 5.31
C ASN A 31 14.46 14.30 6.56
N ALA A 32 13.91 14.03 7.73
CA ALA A 32 14.64 14.13 8.99
C ALA A 32 15.88 13.22 8.98
N THR A 33 16.95 13.65 9.67
CA THR A 33 18.10 12.78 9.92
C THR A 33 17.63 11.60 10.76
N PRO A 34 17.87 10.34 10.35
CA PRO A 34 17.45 9.17 11.10
C PRO A 34 17.99 9.18 12.51
N ASP A 35 17.18 8.79 13.49
CA ASP A 35 17.63 8.53 14.84
C ASP A 35 18.56 7.32 14.84
N ARG A 36 19.86 7.56 14.96
CA ARG A 36 20.89 6.51 14.93
C ARG A 36 20.92 5.64 16.19
N SER A 37 20.16 6.00 17.22
CA SER A 37 19.98 5.15 18.40
C SER A 37 19.04 3.97 18.15
N LYS A 38 18.28 4.00 17.04
CA LYS A 38 17.33 2.96 16.63
C LYS A 38 17.74 2.37 15.29
N VAL A 39 17.62 1.05 15.19
CA VAL A 39 17.90 0.33 13.96
C VAL A 39 16.61 0.20 13.14
N PRO A 40 16.54 0.69 11.90
CA PRO A 40 15.39 0.42 11.03
C PRO A 40 15.19 -1.07 10.79
N ALA A 41 13.95 -1.50 10.56
CA ALA A 41 13.56 -2.89 10.31
C ALA A 41 14.41 -3.55 9.19
N PHE A 42 14.73 -2.77 8.18
CA PHE A 42 15.62 -3.14 7.05
C PHE A 42 16.02 -1.85 6.30
N PRO A 43 17.03 -1.90 5.42
CA PRO A 43 17.38 -0.76 4.57
C PRO A 43 16.18 -0.34 3.71
N GLY A 44 15.76 0.93 3.81
CA GLY A 44 14.58 1.46 3.12
C GLY A 44 13.27 1.39 3.89
N ALA A 45 13.24 0.84 5.11
CA ALA A 45 12.09 0.98 5.99
C ALA A 45 11.85 2.44 6.39
N ASP A 46 10.61 2.93 6.22
CA ASP A 46 10.23 4.31 6.56
C ASP A 46 8.83 4.35 7.20
N GLY A 47 8.39 5.55 7.61
CA GLY A 47 7.10 5.72 8.26
C GLY A 47 7.04 5.26 9.72
N ALA A 48 5.82 5.17 10.27
CA ALA A 48 5.59 4.93 11.69
C ALA A 48 6.07 3.54 12.17
N GLY A 49 6.03 2.52 11.29
CA GLY A 49 6.49 1.16 11.59
C GLY A 49 7.97 0.91 11.33
N LYS A 50 8.77 1.92 10.96
CA LYS A 50 10.15 1.73 10.48
C LYS A 50 11.11 1.07 11.47
N TYR A 51 10.79 1.09 12.76
CA TYR A 51 11.62 0.49 13.81
C TYR A 51 11.12 -0.86 14.32
N THR A 52 10.19 -1.48 13.59
CA THR A 52 9.74 -2.84 13.87
C THR A 52 10.92 -3.81 13.86
N THR A 53 11.08 -4.62 14.90
CA THR A 53 12.20 -5.57 15.02
C THR A 53 11.90 -6.93 14.42
N GLY A 54 10.59 -7.27 14.28
CA GLY A 54 10.17 -8.56 13.75
C GLY A 54 10.79 -9.73 14.49
N GLY A 55 11.30 -10.69 13.75
CA GLY A 55 11.95 -11.89 14.29
C GLY A 55 13.46 -11.78 14.53
N ALA A 56 14.01 -10.56 14.61
CA ALA A 56 15.45 -10.35 14.75
C ALA A 56 16.04 -11.15 15.92
N GLY A 57 17.16 -11.86 15.67
CA GLY A 57 17.84 -12.70 16.67
C GLY A 57 17.12 -13.98 17.05
N GLY A 58 15.98 -14.31 16.40
CA GLY A 58 15.19 -15.51 16.66
C GLY A 58 15.56 -16.69 15.79
N THR A 59 14.74 -17.76 15.87
CA THR A 59 14.93 -18.99 15.09
C THR A 59 14.56 -18.77 13.62
N VAL A 60 15.37 -19.31 12.71
CA VAL A 60 15.04 -19.37 11.28
C VAL A 60 14.20 -20.62 11.00
N TYR A 61 13.06 -20.44 10.34
CA TYR A 61 12.21 -21.52 9.85
C TYR A 61 12.15 -21.48 8.34
N THR A 62 12.58 -22.57 7.69
CA THR A 62 12.58 -22.67 6.24
C THR A 62 11.32 -23.35 5.73
N VAL A 63 10.61 -22.66 4.83
CA VAL A 63 9.47 -23.25 4.10
C VAL A 63 9.99 -24.02 2.90
N THR A 64 9.74 -25.33 2.89
CA THR A 64 10.21 -26.26 1.87
C THR A 64 9.05 -26.90 1.09
N SER A 65 7.80 -26.62 1.47
CA SER A 65 6.60 -27.18 0.85
C SER A 65 5.56 -26.09 0.57
N LEU A 66 4.88 -26.21 -0.57
CA LEU A 66 3.74 -25.35 -0.94
C LEU A 66 2.40 -25.86 -0.38
N ALA A 67 2.37 -27.00 0.33
CA ALA A 67 1.17 -27.48 1.00
C ALA A 67 0.73 -26.52 2.12
N ASP A 68 -0.55 -26.56 2.48
CA ASP A 68 -1.13 -25.74 3.57
C ASP A 68 -1.78 -26.59 4.67
N ASP A 69 -1.29 -27.82 4.87
CA ASP A 69 -1.82 -28.77 5.86
C ASP A 69 -1.29 -28.55 7.29
N GLY A 70 -0.30 -27.66 7.47
CA GLY A 70 0.33 -27.37 8.76
C GLY A 70 1.41 -28.35 9.17
N SER A 71 1.81 -29.28 8.31
CA SER A 71 2.96 -30.16 8.52
C SER A 71 4.28 -29.36 8.51
N GLU A 72 5.33 -29.94 9.06
CA GLU A 72 6.66 -29.32 9.09
C GLU A 72 7.15 -28.96 7.67
N GLY A 73 7.75 -27.78 7.55
CA GLY A 73 8.18 -27.23 6.27
C GLY A 73 7.10 -26.48 5.50
N THR A 74 5.84 -26.45 5.95
CA THR A 74 4.80 -25.60 5.33
C THR A 74 4.80 -24.18 5.89
N PHE A 75 4.29 -23.22 5.12
CA PHE A 75 4.20 -21.83 5.58
C PHE A 75 3.28 -21.69 6.80
N ARG A 76 2.13 -22.39 6.84
CA ARG A 76 1.23 -22.43 7.99
C ARG A 76 1.91 -22.97 9.25
N TRP A 77 2.74 -24.00 9.14
CA TRP A 77 3.52 -24.50 10.27
C TRP A 77 4.47 -23.44 10.83
N ALA A 78 5.24 -22.76 9.96
CA ALA A 78 6.19 -21.74 10.36
C ALA A 78 5.50 -20.52 11.01
N ILE A 79 4.36 -20.07 10.47
CA ILE A 79 3.54 -18.99 11.03
C ILE A 79 3.03 -19.30 12.43
N ASN A 80 2.66 -20.56 12.70
CA ASN A 80 2.12 -21.00 13.99
C ASN A 80 3.17 -21.16 15.08
N LYS A 81 4.47 -21.12 14.76
CA LYS A 81 5.54 -21.14 15.77
C LYS A 81 5.44 -19.92 16.71
N LYS A 82 5.99 -20.05 17.91
CA LYS A 82 6.02 -19.00 18.92
C LYS A 82 7.45 -18.49 19.12
N GLY A 83 7.56 -17.28 19.67
CA GLY A 83 8.82 -16.61 19.93
C GLY A 83 9.41 -15.94 18.69
N PRO A 84 10.51 -15.19 18.87
CA PRO A 84 11.17 -14.47 17.80
C PRO A 84 11.63 -15.43 16.69
N ARG A 85 11.26 -15.11 15.43
CA ARG A 85 11.56 -16.00 14.30
C ARG A 85 11.59 -15.28 12.96
N THR A 86 12.45 -15.76 12.08
CA THR A 86 12.49 -15.39 10.67
C THR A 86 12.00 -16.57 9.82
N ILE A 87 11.04 -16.34 8.94
CA ILE A 87 10.51 -17.33 8.01
C ILE A 87 11.10 -17.04 6.63
N VAL A 88 11.87 -17.99 6.12
CA VAL A 88 12.49 -17.96 4.79
C VAL A 88 11.90 -19.08 3.91
N PHE A 89 12.08 -18.97 2.60
CA PHE A 89 11.50 -19.89 1.64
C PHE A 89 12.59 -20.54 0.77
N ALA A 90 12.60 -21.86 0.72
CA ALA A 90 13.43 -22.67 -0.17
C ALA A 90 12.65 -23.17 -1.40
N VAL A 91 11.42 -22.69 -1.59
CA VAL A 91 10.54 -23.01 -2.72
C VAL A 91 9.85 -21.75 -3.22
N SER A 92 9.50 -21.73 -4.51
CA SER A 92 8.59 -20.73 -5.09
C SER A 92 7.34 -21.41 -5.64
N GLY A 93 6.21 -20.72 -5.61
CA GLY A 93 4.96 -21.25 -6.14
C GLY A 93 3.72 -20.65 -5.48
N ILE A 94 2.58 -21.28 -5.81
CA ILE A 94 1.30 -20.94 -5.21
C ILE A 94 1.07 -21.83 -3.99
N ILE A 95 0.78 -21.21 -2.85
CA ILE A 95 0.26 -21.88 -1.67
C ILE A 95 -1.25 -21.74 -1.70
N GLU A 96 -1.96 -22.81 -2.04
CA GLU A 96 -3.41 -22.85 -2.01
C GLU A 96 -3.89 -23.04 -0.56
N LEU A 97 -4.25 -21.93 0.09
CA LEU A 97 -4.71 -21.95 1.46
C LEU A 97 -5.98 -22.78 1.59
N GLN A 98 -6.05 -23.63 2.62
CA GLN A 98 -7.21 -24.47 2.93
C GLN A 98 -8.20 -23.78 3.87
N LYS A 99 -7.77 -22.69 4.52
CA LYS A 99 -8.56 -21.84 5.43
C LYS A 99 -7.84 -20.52 5.63
N PRO A 100 -8.48 -19.48 6.17
CA PRO A 100 -7.82 -18.21 6.48
C PRO A 100 -6.49 -18.41 7.21
N LEU A 101 -5.45 -17.73 6.75
CA LEU A 101 -4.12 -17.79 7.35
C LEU A 101 -4.01 -16.68 8.38
N LYS A 102 -4.02 -17.03 9.66
CA LYS A 102 -3.96 -16.08 10.77
C LYS A 102 -2.57 -16.07 11.40
N LEU A 103 -1.88 -14.94 11.36
CA LEU A 103 -0.63 -14.72 12.07
C LEU A 103 -0.97 -14.17 13.46
N SER A 104 -1.06 -15.06 14.46
CA SER A 104 -1.47 -14.73 15.84
C SER A 104 -0.31 -14.73 16.84
N ASN A 105 0.90 -15.09 16.40
CA ASN A 105 2.12 -15.05 17.23
C ASN A 105 3.07 -14.00 16.63
N GLY A 106 3.37 -12.97 17.39
CA GLY A 106 4.22 -11.86 17.00
C GLY A 106 5.72 -12.20 16.98
N ASP A 107 6.54 -11.16 16.98
CA ASP A 107 8.00 -11.24 16.89
C ASP A 107 8.44 -12.06 15.66
N VAL A 108 7.95 -11.70 14.48
CA VAL A 108 8.18 -12.46 13.26
C VAL A 108 8.57 -11.60 12.07
N THR A 109 9.54 -12.09 11.31
CA THR A 109 9.88 -11.60 9.97
C THR A 109 9.54 -12.65 8.93
N ILE A 110 8.71 -12.30 7.94
CA ILE A 110 8.41 -13.14 6.77
C ILE A 110 9.19 -12.55 5.60
N ALA A 111 10.25 -13.27 5.21
CA ALA A 111 11.21 -12.85 4.19
C ALA A 111 10.90 -13.49 2.83
N GLY A 112 9.81 -13.07 2.17
CA GLY A 112 9.38 -13.63 0.88
C GLY A 112 10.41 -13.47 -0.25
N GLN A 113 11.34 -12.51 -0.15
CA GLN A 113 12.43 -12.33 -1.12
C GLN A 113 13.44 -13.47 -1.14
N THR A 114 13.45 -14.35 -0.14
CA THR A 114 14.33 -15.53 -0.11
C THR A 114 13.83 -16.66 -0.99
N ALA A 115 12.57 -16.63 -1.43
CA ALA A 115 12.00 -17.66 -2.28
C ALA A 115 12.75 -17.72 -3.63
N PRO A 116 13.31 -18.89 -4.01
CA PRO A 116 14.12 -19.04 -5.21
C PRO A 116 13.25 -19.06 -6.46
N GLY A 117 13.49 -18.17 -7.42
CA GLY A 117 12.68 -18.08 -8.64
C GLY A 117 11.59 -17.02 -8.56
N ASP A 118 10.34 -17.36 -8.87
CA ASP A 118 9.27 -16.39 -9.07
C ASP A 118 8.58 -15.92 -7.77
N GLY A 119 8.98 -16.46 -6.62
CA GLY A 119 8.46 -16.04 -5.31
C GLY A 119 7.19 -16.77 -4.88
N ILE A 120 6.58 -16.32 -3.78
CA ILE A 120 5.42 -16.93 -3.15
C ILE A 120 4.14 -16.17 -3.47
N CYS A 121 3.08 -16.91 -3.81
CA CYS A 121 1.72 -16.40 -3.97
C CYS A 121 0.74 -17.19 -3.08
N LEU A 122 -0.01 -16.51 -2.24
CA LEU A 122 -1.11 -17.07 -1.45
C LEU A 122 -2.40 -16.98 -2.28
N LYS A 123 -3.17 -18.05 -2.31
CA LYS A 123 -4.44 -18.16 -3.05
C LYS A 123 -5.56 -18.62 -2.12
N ASN A 124 -6.80 -18.30 -2.42
CA ASN A 124 -8.07 -18.75 -1.87
C ASN A 124 -8.56 -17.98 -0.63
N TYR A 125 -7.73 -17.72 0.37
CA TYR A 125 -8.19 -17.15 1.65
C TYR A 125 -7.36 -15.95 2.07
N THR A 126 -7.91 -15.17 2.99
CA THR A 126 -7.25 -14.01 3.60
C THR A 126 -5.98 -14.40 4.36
N PHE A 127 -4.93 -13.58 4.20
CA PHE A 127 -3.81 -13.55 5.12
C PHE A 127 -4.03 -12.45 6.16
N SER A 128 -4.29 -12.80 7.42
CA SER A 128 -4.66 -11.89 8.49
C SER A 128 -3.54 -11.72 9.51
N ILE A 129 -3.07 -10.47 9.69
CA ILE A 129 -2.06 -10.09 10.69
C ILE A 129 -2.78 -9.76 12.00
N GLN A 130 -2.57 -10.56 13.03
CA GLN A 130 -3.24 -10.45 14.32
C GLN A 130 -2.25 -10.52 15.50
N ALA A 131 -1.07 -9.93 15.33
CA ALA A 131 0.01 -9.97 16.30
C ALA A 131 0.88 -8.71 16.22
N ASP A 132 1.57 -8.41 17.29
CA ASP A 132 2.54 -7.32 17.38
C ASP A 132 3.89 -7.70 16.78
N ASN A 133 4.67 -6.69 16.43
CA ASN A 133 6.06 -6.81 16.00
C ASN A 133 6.24 -7.74 14.79
N VAL A 134 5.65 -7.34 13.65
CA VAL A 134 5.57 -8.14 12.44
C VAL A 134 6.20 -7.41 11.26
N ILE A 135 7.08 -8.10 10.55
CA ILE A 135 7.63 -7.69 9.24
C ILE A 135 7.17 -8.68 8.18
N VAL A 136 6.50 -8.20 7.11
CA VAL A 136 6.12 -9.00 5.95
C VAL A 136 6.70 -8.38 4.69
N ARG A 137 7.47 -9.13 3.93
CA ARG A 137 8.10 -8.63 2.71
C ARG A 137 7.95 -9.57 1.52
N PHE A 138 7.73 -9.02 0.34
CA PHE A 138 7.75 -9.71 -0.96
C PHE A 138 6.79 -10.91 -1.08
N ILE A 139 5.64 -10.86 -0.41
CA ILE A 139 4.58 -11.87 -0.53
C ILE A 139 3.50 -11.36 -1.49
N ARG A 140 3.02 -12.23 -2.36
CA ARG A 140 1.78 -12.00 -3.10
C ARG A 140 0.62 -12.64 -2.36
N SER A 141 -0.49 -11.92 -2.21
CA SER A 141 -1.78 -12.46 -1.79
C SER A 141 -2.81 -12.15 -2.87
N ARG A 142 -3.07 -13.14 -3.73
CA ARG A 142 -4.03 -13.08 -4.82
C ARG A 142 -5.16 -14.04 -4.50
N MET A 143 -6.15 -13.54 -3.73
CA MET A 143 -7.16 -14.37 -3.11
C MET A 143 -7.99 -15.15 -4.13
N GLY A 144 -8.62 -14.44 -5.06
CA GLY A 144 -9.52 -15.05 -6.05
C GLY A 144 -10.93 -15.31 -5.51
N ALA A 145 -11.77 -15.92 -6.36
CA ALA A 145 -13.18 -16.19 -6.11
C ALA A 145 -13.55 -17.67 -6.28
N ASP A 146 -12.58 -18.58 -6.28
CA ASP A 146 -12.81 -20.01 -6.52
C ASP A 146 -13.55 -20.69 -5.36
N ILE A 147 -13.38 -20.14 -4.14
CA ILE A 147 -14.02 -20.65 -2.95
C ILE A 147 -15.12 -19.66 -2.53
N LYS A 148 -16.36 -20.15 -2.50
CA LYS A 148 -17.50 -19.33 -2.07
C LYS A 148 -17.35 -18.98 -0.58
N GLN A 149 -17.02 -17.73 -0.32
CA GLN A 149 -16.91 -17.16 1.01
C GLN A 149 -17.87 -15.99 1.17
N LYS A 150 -18.09 -15.57 2.40
CA LYS A 150 -18.51 -14.19 2.69
C LYS A 150 -17.38 -13.26 2.29
N GLY A 151 -17.70 -12.07 1.81
CA GLY A 151 -16.67 -11.10 1.37
C GLY A 151 -15.45 -11.07 2.26
N ASP A 152 -14.27 -11.13 1.66
CA ASP A 152 -13.01 -11.26 2.40
C ASP A 152 -11.88 -10.48 1.72
N ASP A 153 -10.89 -10.13 2.53
CA ASP A 153 -9.73 -9.30 2.13
C ASP A 153 -8.57 -10.16 1.62
N ALA A 154 -7.77 -9.63 0.71
CA ALA A 154 -6.56 -10.34 0.33
C ALA A 154 -5.55 -10.38 1.48
N MET A 155 -5.36 -9.23 2.18
CA MET A 155 -4.56 -9.15 3.40
C MET A 155 -5.17 -8.12 4.35
N ASN A 156 -5.22 -8.44 5.64
CA ASN A 156 -5.73 -7.50 6.62
C ASN A 156 -5.03 -7.55 7.98
N GLY A 157 -5.26 -6.50 8.81
CA GLY A 157 -4.85 -6.40 10.20
C GLY A 157 -5.65 -5.32 10.92
N THR A 158 -6.61 -5.73 11.76
CA THR A 158 -7.64 -4.85 12.34
C THR A 158 -7.89 -5.14 13.83
N LYS A 159 -6.83 -5.56 14.56
CA LYS A 159 -6.98 -6.05 15.93
C LYS A 159 -6.28 -5.20 16.99
N GLY A 160 -5.89 -3.98 16.66
CA GLY A 160 -5.20 -3.10 17.60
C GLY A 160 -3.77 -3.52 17.93
N ASN A 161 -3.08 -4.12 16.94
CA ASN A 161 -1.69 -4.54 17.10
C ASN A 161 -0.71 -3.39 16.85
N SER A 162 0.55 -3.58 17.24
CA SER A 162 1.58 -2.55 17.17
C SER A 162 2.87 -3.03 16.51
N ASN A 163 3.66 -2.07 15.99
CA ASN A 163 4.95 -2.33 15.35
C ASN A 163 4.83 -3.31 14.18
N ILE A 164 4.18 -2.87 13.11
CA ILE A 164 3.96 -3.67 11.92
C ILE A 164 4.50 -2.91 10.71
N ILE A 165 5.28 -3.59 9.87
CA ILE A 165 5.66 -3.09 8.55
C ILE A 165 5.43 -4.14 7.48
N ILE A 166 4.69 -3.75 6.42
CA ILE A 166 4.41 -4.57 5.25
C ILE A 166 5.05 -3.87 4.05
N ASP A 167 5.91 -4.58 3.36
CA ASP A 167 6.81 -4.01 2.37
C ASP A 167 6.87 -4.84 1.09
N HIS A 168 6.80 -4.18 -0.07
CA HIS A 168 6.92 -4.83 -1.38
C HIS A 168 6.00 -6.05 -1.57
N CYS A 169 4.77 -5.98 -1.08
CA CYS A 169 3.77 -7.03 -1.29
C CYS A 169 2.85 -6.70 -2.47
N SER A 170 2.27 -7.72 -3.12
CA SER A 170 1.27 -7.55 -4.16
C SER A 170 -0.06 -8.16 -3.71
N LEU A 171 -1.09 -7.34 -3.57
CA LEU A 171 -2.38 -7.70 -3.00
C LEU A 171 -3.47 -7.47 -4.04
N SER A 172 -4.19 -8.53 -4.42
CA SER A 172 -5.19 -8.43 -5.49
C SER A 172 -6.26 -9.52 -5.43
N TRP A 173 -7.29 -9.33 -6.27
CA TRP A 173 -8.37 -10.30 -6.49
C TRP A 173 -9.13 -10.67 -5.22
N CYS A 174 -9.23 -9.71 -4.31
CA CYS A 174 -10.09 -9.79 -3.13
C CYS A 174 -11.57 -9.72 -3.53
N THR A 175 -12.45 -10.22 -2.69
CA THR A 175 -13.89 -10.14 -2.89
C THR A 175 -14.52 -9.01 -2.08
N ASP A 176 -13.83 -8.45 -1.09
CA ASP A 176 -14.17 -7.21 -0.37
C ASP A 176 -13.05 -6.19 -0.57
N GLU A 177 -12.04 -6.06 0.29
CA GLU A 177 -10.90 -5.18 0.13
C GLU A 177 -9.58 -5.93 -0.14
N CYS A 178 -8.70 -5.31 -0.93
CA CYS A 178 -7.39 -5.92 -1.15
C CYS A 178 -6.43 -5.72 0.02
N ALA A 179 -6.50 -4.58 0.72
CA ALA A 179 -5.58 -4.24 1.81
C ALA A 179 -6.29 -3.46 2.92
N THR A 180 -6.67 -4.10 4.01
CA THR A 180 -7.40 -3.47 5.12
C THR A 180 -6.55 -3.45 6.38
N PHE A 181 -6.12 -2.25 6.82
CA PHE A 181 -5.30 -2.06 8.01
C PHE A 181 -5.78 -0.83 8.78
N TYR A 182 -6.32 -1.05 9.96
CA TYR A 182 -6.76 0.01 10.87
C TYR A 182 -6.69 -0.45 12.34
N ASP A 183 -6.89 0.46 13.27
CA ASP A 183 -6.72 0.28 14.73
C ASP A 183 -5.32 -0.14 15.18
N ASN A 184 -4.35 -0.31 14.28
CA ASN A 184 -2.99 -0.63 14.63
C ASN A 184 -2.19 0.63 14.98
N SER A 185 -1.13 0.47 15.78
CA SER A 185 -0.21 1.54 16.12
C SER A 185 1.20 1.27 15.59
N GLN A 186 1.97 2.33 15.30
CA GLN A 186 3.31 2.20 14.71
C GLN A 186 3.28 1.27 13.47
N PHE A 187 2.37 1.58 12.53
CA PHE A 187 2.10 0.77 11.35
C PHE A 187 2.67 1.41 10.09
N THR A 188 3.23 0.61 9.20
CA THR A 188 3.61 1.04 7.84
C THR A 188 3.17 0.02 6.79
N LEU A 189 2.54 0.50 5.71
CA LEU A 189 2.35 -0.22 4.45
C LEU A 189 3.08 0.54 3.36
N GLN A 190 4.16 -0.03 2.83
CA GLN A 190 5.01 0.65 1.87
C GLN A 190 5.33 -0.20 0.64
N TRP A 191 5.52 0.46 -0.50
CA TRP A 191 5.97 -0.15 -1.75
C TRP A 191 5.14 -1.35 -2.20
N CYS A 192 3.85 -1.37 -1.90
CA CYS A 192 2.95 -2.46 -2.29
C CYS A 192 2.22 -2.14 -3.59
N ILE A 193 1.85 -3.17 -4.35
CA ILE A 193 0.82 -3.08 -5.40
C ILE A 193 -0.47 -3.61 -4.82
N ILE A 194 -1.52 -2.80 -4.86
CA ILE A 194 -2.86 -3.12 -4.39
C ILE A 194 -3.77 -2.93 -5.61
N SER A 195 -4.26 -4.01 -6.20
CA SER A 195 -4.87 -3.90 -7.52
C SER A 195 -5.99 -4.90 -7.78
N GLU A 196 -6.88 -4.55 -8.71
CA GLU A 196 -7.89 -5.46 -9.25
C GLU A 196 -8.70 -6.18 -8.17
N SER A 197 -9.29 -5.44 -7.24
CA SER A 197 -10.37 -5.98 -6.43
C SER A 197 -11.54 -6.42 -7.33
N LEU A 198 -12.08 -7.61 -7.08
CA LEU A 198 -13.09 -8.21 -7.95
C LEU A 198 -14.43 -7.48 -7.80
N ALA A 199 -14.90 -6.85 -8.89
CA ALA A 199 -15.96 -5.87 -8.83
C ALA A 199 -17.35 -6.51 -8.75
N ASN A 200 -17.69 -7.40 -9.66
CA ASN A 200 -18.97 -8.11 -9.69
C ASN A 200 -18.76 -9.61 -9.50
N SER A 201 -18.32 -9.96 -8.29
CA SER A 201 -17.88 -11.29 -7.92
C SER A 201 -18.85 -11.97 -6.95
N ILE A 202 -18.32 -12.82 -6.06
CA ILE A 202 -19.09 -13.71 -5.17
C ILE A 202 -19.47 -13.08 -3.82
N HIS A 203 -19.19 -11.80 -3.61
CA HIS A 203 -19.52 -11.14 -2.34
C HIS A 203 -21.01 -11.19 -2.03
N GLU A 204 -21.38 -11.52 -0.79
CA GLU A 204 -22.79 -11.75 -0.38
C GLU A 204 -23.69 -10.50 -0.51
N LYS A 205 -23.13 -9.30 -0.45
CA LYS A 205 -23.84 -8.02 -0.61
C LYS A 205 -23.92 -7.54 -2.06
N GLY A 206 -23.52 -8.35 -3.03
CA GLY A 206 -23.46 -7.98 -4.45
C GLY A 206 -22.16 -7.32 -4.86
N ALA A 207 -22.21 -6.45 -5.86
CA ALA A 207 -21.03 -5.82 -6.46
C ALA A 207 -20.19 -5.04 -5.42
N HIS A 208 -18.89 -5.30 -5.42
CA HIS A 208 -17.88 -4.69 -4.55
C HIS A 208 -16.68 -4.20 -5.38
N GLY A 209 -15.47 -4.61 -5.08
CA GLY A 209 -14.26 -4.23 -5.80
C GLY A 209 -13.53 -3.05 -5.16
N TYR A 210 -13.08 -3.24 -3.92
CA TYR A 210 -12.56 -2.17 -3.07
C TYR A 210 -11.06 -2.29 -2.83
N GLY A 211 -10.37 -1.13 -2.77
CA GLY A 211 -8.93 -1.07 -2.53
C GLY A 211 -8.56 -1.42 -1.09
N GLY A 212 -9.07 -0.66 -0.11
CA GLY A 212 -8.77 -0.94 1.29
C GLY A 212 -9.37 0.06 2.28
N ILE A 213 -9.46 -0.36 3.54
CA ILE A 213 -9.75 0.53 4.68
C ILE A 213 -8.44 0.75 5.44
N TRP A 214 -8.03 2.01 5.55
CA TRP A 214 -6.78 2.43 6.18
C TRP A 214 -7.03 3.31 7.39
N GLY A 215 -6.27 3.11 8.45
CA GLY A 215 -6.39 3.87 9.68
C GLY A 215 -5.30 3.50 10.68
N GLY A 216 -5.34 4.09 11.87
CA GLY A 216 -4.48 3.69 12.99
C GLY A 216 -3.88 4.84 13.80
N GLN A 217 -3.22 4.44 14.87
CA GLN A 217 -2.59 5.32 15.85
C GLN A 217 -1.11 5.50 15.51
N LYS A 218 -0.79 6.49 14.68
CA LYS A 218 0.47 6.65 13.94
C LYS A 218 0.64 5.55 12.90
N ALA A 219 -0.03 5.71 11.76
CA ALA A 219 0.03 4.81 10.63
C ALA A 219 0.49 5.54 9.37
N SER A 220 1.45 4.96 8.65
CA SER A 220 2.00 5.50 7.41
C SER A 220 1.70 4.56 6.25
N PHE A 221 1.12 5.11 5.19
CA PHE A 221 0.83 4.42 3.94
C PHE A 221 1.54 5.16 2.81
N HIS A 222 2.60 4.56 2.24
CA HIS A 222 3.41 5.30 1.28
C HIS A 222 4.03 4.47 0.16
N HIS A 223 4.30 5.12 -0.95
CA HIS A 223 4.90 4.52 -2.14
C HIS A 223 4.13 3.28 -2.64
N ASN A 224 2.83 3.20 -2.37
CA ASN A 224 1.99 2.12 -2.87
C ASN A 224 1.36 2.49 -4.22
N LEU A 225 1.12 1.49 -5.06
CA LEU A 225 0.28 1.60 -6.24
C LEU A 225 -1.10 1.01 -5.93
N LEU A 226 -2.15 1.85 -5.94
CA LEU A 226 -3.54 1.40 -5.93
C LEU A 226 -4.09 1.52 -7.36
N ALA A 227 -4.57 0.42 -7.94
CA ALA A 227 -4.99 0.42 -9.33
C ALA A 227 -6.24 -0.46 -9.58
N HIS A 228 -7.17 0.05 -10.38
CA HIS A 228 -8.38 -0.66 -10.81
C HIS A 228 -9.28 -1.09 -9.66
N HIS A 229 -9.77 -0.12 -8.91
CA HIS A 229 -10.73 -0.33 -7.82
C HIS A 229 -12.00 0.49 -8.04
N THR A 230 -13.17 -0.12 -7.81
CA THR A 230 -14.44 0.58 -7.94
C THR A 230 -14.63 1.63 -6.86
N ASN A 231 -14.02 1.44 -5.67
CA ASN A 231 -14.08 2.34 -4.53
C ASN A 231 -12.95 2.09 -3.50
N ARG A 232 -12.94 2.82 -2.39
CA ARG A 232 -11.99 2.69 -1.25
C ARG A 232 -10.52 2.75 -1.65
N THR A 233 -10.12 3.88 -2.23
CA THR A 233 -8.73 4.10 -2.67
C THR A 233 -7.99 5.21 -1.88
N PRO A 234 -7.90 5.14 -0.53
CA PRO A 234 -8.59 4.22 0.38
C PRO A 234 -9.86 4.80 1.00
N ARG A 235 -10.65 3.99 1.74
CA ARG A 235 -11.51 4.48 2.81
C ARG A 235 -10.65 4.72 4.05
N LEU A 236 -10.69 5.90 4.65
CA LEU A 236 -10.08 6.11 5.97
C LEU A 236 -11.03 5.62 7.07
N CYS A 237 -10.53 4.78 7.98
CA CYS A 237 -11.32 4.17 9.03
C CYS A 237 -11.92 5.24 9.96
N GLY A 238 -11.13 6.22 10.30
CA GLY A 238 -11.46 7.14 11.36
C GLY A 238 -11.46 6.46 12.73
N SER A 239 -11.83 7.21 13.74
CA SER A 239 -11.95 6.72 15.10
C SER A 239 -13.26 5.97 15.39
N ARG A 240 -14.01 5.63 14.35
CA ARG A 240 -15.38 5.07 14.50
C ARG A 240 -15.47 3.80 15.35
N TYR A 241 -14.40 3.02 15.44
CA TYR A 241 -14.36 1.81 16.26
C TYR A 241 -13.65 2.00 17.61
N THR A 242 -12.84 3.04 17.76
CA THR A 242 -12.13 3.36 19.00
C THR A 242 -12.85 4.43 19.82
N GLY A 243 -13.61 5.34 19.20
CA GLY A 243 -14.18 6.52 19.82
C GLY A 243 -13.14 7.56 20.28
N LYS A 244 -11.91 7.50 19.74
CA LYS A 244 -10.76 8.32 20.16
C LYS A 244 -10.14 9.06 18.98
N PRO A 245 -10.79 10.14 18.51
CA PRO A 245 -10.31 10.88 17.34
C PRO A 245 -8.92 11.50 17.52
N GLU A 246 -8.50 11.80 18.74
CA GLU A 246 -7.18 12.34 19.06
C GLU A 246 -6.04 11.33 18.88
N GLU A 247 -6.34 10.02 18.95
CA GLU A 247 -5.38 8.93 18.75
C GLU A 247 -5.24 8.55 17.28
N GLU A 248 -6.29 8.71 16.46
CA GLU A 248 -6.26 8.38 15.03
C GLU A 248 -5.37 9.38 14.27
N LYS A 249 -4.20 8.94 13.82
CA LYS A 249 -3.18 9.74 13.15
C LYS A 249 -2.61 8.98 11.96
N VAL A 250 -2.95 9.41 10.76
CA VAL A 250 -2.64 8.68 9.54
C VAL A 250 -2.01 9.60 8.49
N GLU A 251 -1.03 9.09 7.80
CA GLU A 251 -0.43 9.80 6.68
C GLU A 251 -0.39 8.94 5.42
N LEU A 252 -0.71 9.58 4.32
CA LEU A 252 -0.63 9.04 2.99
C LEU A 252 0.36 9.90 2.20
N PHE A 253 1.53 9.35 1.85
CA PHE A 253 2.49 10.10 1.07
C PHE A 253 3.10 9.28 -0.07
N ASN A 254 3.36 9.94 -1.19
CA ASN A 254 4.00 9.35 -2.35
C ASN A 254 3.31 8.10 -2.92
N ASN A 255 2.02 7.87 -2.61
CA ASN A 255 1.26 6.81 -3.27
C ASN A 255 0.89 7.20 -4.70
N VAL A 256 0.70 6.21 -5.55
CA VAL A 256 0.14 6.33 -6.90
C VAL A 256 -1.25 5.72 -6.89
N ILE A 257 -2.25 6.49 -7.27
CA ILE A 257 -3.64 6.06 -7.31
C ILE A 257 -4.12 6.14 -8.77
N TYR A 258 -4.39 4.99 -9.37
CA TYR A 258 -4.76 4.87 -10.77
C TYR A 258 -6.14 4.24 -10.96
N ASN A 259 -6.91 4.75 -11.93
CA ASN A 259 -8.19 4.22 -12.40
C ASN A 259 -9.18 3.88 -11.27
N TYR A 260 -9.35 4.81 -10.35
CA TYR A 260 -10.25 4.74 -9.19
C TYR A 260 -11.67 5.19 -9.53
N GLY A 261 -12.65 4.68 -8.78
CA GLY A 261 -14.05 5.00 -9.03
C GLY A 261 -14.82 5.50 -7.82
N SER A 262 -16.12 5.61 -7.96
CA SER A 262 -17.10 6.04 -6.94
C SER A 262 -16.66 7.24 -6.10
N ASP A 263 -16.39 7.08 -4.81
CA ASP A 263 -15.94 8.16 -3.93
C ASP A 263 -14.42 8.40 -3.98
N GLY A 264 -13.65 7.46 -4.57
CA GLY A 264 -12.19 7.49 -4.54
C GLY A 264 -11.67 7.22 -3.12
N ALA A 265 -10.89 8.16 -2.58
CA ALA A 265 -10.54 8.17 -1.16
C ALA A 265 -11.60 8.95 -0.38
N TYR A 266 -12.06 8.40 0.76
CA TYR A 266 -13.17 9.02 1.50
C TYR A 266 -13.25 8.61 2.97
N ALA A 267 -14.21 9.20 3.67
CA ALA A 267 -14.63 8.98 5.05
C ALA A 267 -13.80 9.77 6.08
N GLY A 268 -12.99 9.14 6.95
CA GLY A 268 -12.18 9.83 7.95
C GLY A 268 -13.00 10.44 9.08
N GLU A 269 -13.93 9.68 9.62
CA GLU A 269 -14.81 10.07 10.74
C GLU A 269 -13.99 10.13 12.04
N GLY A 270 -13.38 11.29 12.34
CA GLY A 270 -12.47 11.52 13.46
C GLY A 270 -11.01 11.16 13.14
N GLY A 271 -10.09 12.00 13.56
CA GLY A 271 -8.65 11.80 13.36
C GLY A 271 -7.92 12.97 12.68
N SER A 272 -6.63 12.80 12.52
CA SER A 272 -5.71 13.76 11.90
C SER A 272 -4.98 13.11 10.72
N TYR A 273 -5.07 13.74 9.54
CA TYR A 273 -4.66 13.11 8.29
C TYR A 273 -3.71 13.99 7.47
N ASN A 274 -2.56 13.44 7.05
CA ASN A 274 -1.67 14.07 6.08
C ASN A 274 -1.82 13.40 4.70
N PHE A 275 -2.01 14.19 3.66
CA PHE A 275 -1.95 13.78 2.26
C PHE A 275 -0.81 14.52 1.57
N LEU A 276 0.34 13.87 1.40
CA LEU A 276 1.57 14.53 0.98
C LEU A 276 2.11 13.92 -0.32
N ASN A 277 2.25 14.76 -1.34
CA ASN A 277 2.94 14.38 -2.57
C ASN A 277 2.44 13.05 -3.22
N ASN A 278 1.16 12.70 -3.08
CA ASN A 278 0.58 11.56 -3.79
C ASN A 278 0.34 11.91 -5.26
N TYR A 279 0.41 10.91 -6.12
CA TYR A 279 0.16 11.04 -7.56
C TYR A 279 -1.15 10.35 -7.92
N TYR A 280 -2.12 11.12 -8.35
CA TYR A 280 -3.42 10.62 -8.79
C TYR A 280 -3.49 10.62 -10.31
N LYS A 281 -3.77 9.48 -10.89
CA LYS A 281 -3.93 9.31 -12.34
C LYS A 281 -5.33 8.77 -12.66
N PRO A 282 -6.31 9.64 -12.91
CA PRO A 282 -7.63 9.21 -13.38
C PRO A 282 -7.47 8.38 -14.65
N GLY A 283 -8.01 7.17 -14.63
CA GLY A 283 -8.04 6.28 -15.79
C GLY A 283 -9.42 6.29 -16.50
N PRO A 284 -9.64 5.35 -17.43
CA PRO A 284 -10.90 5.23 -18.17
C PRO A 284 -12.13 5.08 -17.27
N TYR A 285 -12.05 4.30 -16.19
CA TYR A 285 -13.14 4.16 -15.24
C TYR A 285 -13.35 5.47 -14.44
N SER A 286 -12.29 6.09 -13.98
CA SER A 286 -12.36 7.37 -13.26
C SER A 286 -13.03 8.45 -14.08
N ALA A 287 -12.76 8.50 -15.40
CA ALA A 287 -13.33 9.49 -16.32
C ALA A 287 -14.87 9.39 -16.42
N THR A 288 -15.45 8.20 -16.16
CA THR A 288 -16.90 7.98 -16.11
C THR A 288 -17.53 8.37 -14.80
N LYS A 289 -16.75 8.68 -13.75
CA LYS A 289 -17.22 8.96 -12.38
C LYS A 289 -17.03 10.43 -12.03
N GLY A 290 -17.87 10.97 -11.17
CA GLY A 290 -17.72 12.32 -10.62
C GLY A 290 -16.49 12.49 -9.69
N SER A 291 -15.89 11.36 -9.29
CA SER A 291 -14.72 11.32 -8.40
C SER A 291 -13.37 11.63 -9.07
N TYR A 292 -13.31 11.73 -10.39
CA TYR A 292 -12.06 11.91 -11.16
C TYR A 292 -11.14 13.04 -10.63
N ARG A 293 -11.69 14.07 -9.97
CA ARG A 293 -10.94 15.22 -9.43
C ARG A 293 -10.79 15.22 -7.91
N ARG A 294 -11.23 14.17 -7.23
CA ARG A 294 -11.23 14.13 -5.77
C ARG A 294 -9.88 13.62 -5.27
N LEU A 295 -9.27 14.37 -4.37
CA LEU A 295 -8.21 13.84 -3.50
C LEU A 295 -8.83 13.09 -2.32
N PHE A 296 -9.94 13.62 -1.80
CA PHE A 296 -10.65 13.02 -0.68
C PHE A 296 -12.10 13.53 -0.58
N THR A 297 -12.98 12.65 -0.10
CA THR A 297 -14.36 13.03 0.29
C THR A 297 -14.53 12.86 1.80
N ALA A 298 -14.61 13.95 2.54
CA ALA A 298 -14.74 13.94 3.99
C ALA A 298 -16.17 13.59 4.41
N TYR A 299 -16.27 12.68 5.41
CA TYR A 299 -17.53 12.33 6.08
C TYR A 299 -17.47 12.72 7.54
N ALA A 300 -18.65 12.92 8.14
CA ALA A 300 -18.82 12.89 9.58
C ALA A 300 -19.44 11.56 10.02
N ASP A 301 -19.17 11.15 11.24
CA ASP A 301 -19.79 9.97 11.83
C ASP A 301 -21.30 10.18 12.00
N ASP A 302 -22.08 9.14 11.81
CA ASP A 302 -23.54 9.17 11.95
C ASP A 302 -24.01 8.78 13.38
N GLY A 303 -23.08 8.53 14.29
CA GLY A 303 -23.33 8.17 15.69
C GLY A 303 -23.75 6.71 15.91
N LYS A 304 -23.61 5.85 14.89
CA LYS A 304 -23.95 4.42 15.01
C LYS A 304 -22.77 3.52 15.42
N ASN A 305 -21.60 4.11 15.57
CA ASN A 305 -20.37 3.42 15.99
C ASN A 305 -19.95 3.92 17.39
N GLN A 306 -18.65 4.03 17.66
CA GLN A 306 -18.15 4.53 18.94
C GLN A 306 -18.06 6.06 19.01
N ASN A 307 -18.03 6.74 17.87
CA ASN A 307 -18.05 8.20 17.83
C ASN A 307 -19.46 8.75 18.03
N GLU A 308 -19.53 9.97 18.54
CA GLU A 308 -20.78 10.76 18.49
C GLU A 308 -21.07 11.23 17.05
N ALA A 309 -22.34 11.47 16.77
CA ALA A 309 -22.75 12.03 15.47
C ALA A 309 -22.09 13.40 15.24
N GLY A 310 -21.58 13.61 14.03
CA GLY A 310 -20.88 14.85 13.65
C GLY A 310 -19.37 14.84 13.86
N VAL A 311 -18.80 13.83 14.52
CA VAL A 311 -17.33 13.67 14.63
C VAL A 311 -16.73 13.51 13.23
N HIS A 312 -15.73 14.31 12.93
CA HIS A 312 -15.05 14.34 11.62
C HIS A 312 -13.53 14.49 11.77
N GLY A 313 -12.79 14.15 10.73
CA GLY A 313 -11.34 14.31 10.67
C GLY A 313 -10.89 15.71 10.31
N ILE A 314 -9.61 15.96 10.52
CA ILE A 314 -8.90 17.18 10.09
C ILE A 314 -7.80 16.78 9.11
N PHE A 315 -7.74 17.48 7.96
CA PHE A 315 -6.93 17.08 6.82
C PHE A 315 -5.87 18.13 6.48
N HIS A 316 -4.67 17.67 6.16
CA HIS A 316 -3.62 18.48 5.57
C HIS A 316 -3.27 17.95 4.18
N PHE A 317 -3.35 18.81 3.16
CA PHE A 317 -3.00 18.48 1.77
C PHE A 317 -1.82 19.32 1.32
N LYS A 318 -0.77 18.69 0.80
CA LYS A 318 0.38 19.38 0.23
C LYS A 318 1.04 18.57 -0.90
N GLY A 319 1.27 19.22 -2.04
CA GLY A 319 2.08 18.67 -3.13
C GLY A 319 1.46 17.49 -3.88
N ASN A 320 0.19 17.14 -3.62
CA ASN A 320 -0.50 16.11 -4.39
C ASN A 320 -0.69 16.57 -5.84
N PHE A 321 -0.53 15.64 -6.77
CA PHE A 321 -0.58 15.92 -8.20
C PHE A 321 -1.64 15.06 -8.90
N MET A 322 -2.48 15.73 -9.68
CA MET A 322 -3.50 15.10 -10.53
C MET A 322 -3.01 15.07 -11.98
N ASP A 323 -2.86 13.88 -12.54
CA ASP A 323 -2.43 13.67 -13.93
C ASP A 323 -3.62 13.80 -14.90
N ALA A 324 -3.54 14.76 -15.80
CA ALA A 324 -4.57 15.03 -16.79
C ALA A 324 -4.27 14.38 -18.15
N THR A 325 -3.37 13.41 -18.23
CA THR A 325 -2.93 12.82 -19.50
C THR A 325 -3.82 11.69 -20.02
N CYS A 326 -4.76 11.16 -19.22
CA CYS A 326 -5.66 10.09 -19.66
C CYS A 326 -6.49 10.54 -20.87
N PRO A 327 -6.47 9.79 -21.99
CA PRO A 327 -7.22 10.15 -23.20
C PRO A 327 -8.75 10.19 -23.01
N SER A 328 -9.29 9.43 -22.06
CA SER A 328 -10.72 9.38 -21.76
C SER A 328 -11.26 10.63 -21.04
N LEU A 329 -10.39 11.53 -20.58
CA LEU A 329 -10.80 12.77 -19.93
C LEU A 329 -11.21 13.84 -20.96
N THR A 330 -12.36 14.46 -20.71
CA THR A 330 -12.79 15.66 -21.46
C THR A 330 -11.92 16.87 -21.06
N ASP A 331 -11.90 17.91 -21.91
CA ASP A 331 -11.14 19.13 -21.61
C ASP A 331 -11.63 19.82 -20.32
N LYS A 332 -12.95 19.81 -20.07
CA LYS A 332 -13.53 20.30 -18.81
C LYS A 332 -13.02 19.52 -17.59
N GLN A 333 -12.86 18.20 -17.72
CA GLN A 333 -12.30 17.38 -16.65
C GLN A 333 -10.82 17.69 -16.44
N LYS A 334 -10.02 17.81 -17.49
CA LYS A 334 -8.61 18.21 -17.42
C LYS A 334 -8.44 19.58 -16.74
N GLU A 335 -9.28 20.57 -17.10
CA GLU A 335 -9.27 21.89 -16.43
C GLU A 335 -9.52 21.77 -14.91
N ALA A 336 -10.47 20.93 -14.50
CA ALA A 336 -10.75 20.70 -13.10
C ALA A 336 -9.54 20.09 -12.34
N LEU A 337 -8.79 19.15 -12.98
CA LEU A 337 -7.57 18.59 -12.41
C LEU A 337 -6.46 19.63 -12.26
N TYR A 338 -6.32 20.56 -13.23
CA TYR A 338 -5.36 21.67 -13.11
C TYR A 338 -5.68 22.58 -11.92
N LYS A 339 -6.96 22.82 -11.63
CA LYS A 339 -7.34 23.61 -10.43
C LYS A 339 -6.90 22.92 -9.13
N VAL A 340 -7.06 21.60 -9.03
CA VAL A 340 -6.56 20.82 -7.87
C VAL A 340 -5.02 20.89 -7.77
N ASN A 341 -4.31 20.89 -8.90
CA ASN A 341 -2.85 21.02 -8.89
C ASN A 341 -2.37 22.41 -8.44
N MET A 342 -3.16 23.45 -8.69
CA MET A 342 -2.85 24.81 -8.22
C MET A 342 -3.11 24.96 -6.73
N ASP A 343 -4.17 24.36 -6.23
CA ASP A 343 -4.53 24.33 -4.83
C ASP A 343 -5.22 23.00 -4.50
N ASN A 344 -4.56 22.16 -3.73
CA ASN A 344 -5.04 20.83 -3.39
C ASN A 344 -6.37 20.84 -2.62
N THR A 345 -6.73 21.96 -1.98
CA THR A 345 -8.02 22.05 -1.26
C THR A 345 -9.23 21.96 -2.20
N PHE A 346 -9.08 22.27 -3.49
CA PHE A 346 -10.12 22.03 -4.49
C PHE A 346 -10.39 20.52 -4.75
N GLY A 347 -9.50 19.63 -4.31
CA GLY A 347 -9.68 18.20 -4.34
C GLY A 347 -10.43 17.62 -3.13
N LEU A 348 -10.64 18.42 -2.08
CA LEU A 348 -11.46 18.04 -0.94
C LEU A 348 -12.94 18.28 -1.26
N ILE A 349 -13.72 17.21 -1.10
CA ILE A 349 -15.18 17.27 -1.20
C ILE A 349 -15.75 16.97 0.18
N VAL A 350 -16.84 17.64 0.52
CA VAL A 350 -17.58 17.40 1.74
C VAL A 350 -18.90 16.76 1.38
N LYS A 351 -19.30 15.69 2.07
CA LYS A 351 -20.56 15.03 1.79
C LYS A 351 -21.74 15.94 2.16
N ASN A 352 -22.80 15.97 1.34
CA ASN A 352 -23.88 16.95 1.41
C ASN A 352 -24.69 16.97 2.73
N ASP A 353 -24.73 15.86 3.47
CA ASP A 353 -25.38 15.71 4.76
C ASP A 353 -24.48 16.14 5.94
N PHE A 354 -23.27 16.61 5.61
CA PHE A 354 -22.30 17.10 6.55
C PHE A 354 -21.98 18.57 6.24
N ALA A 355 -22.44 19.48 7.07
CA ALA A 355 -22.03 20.89 7.02
C ALA A 355 -20.81 21.06 7.93
N PRO A 356 -19.58 21.11 7.38
CA PRO A 356 -18.41 21.27 8.23
C PRO A 356 -18.44 22.64 8.87
N GLU A 357 -18.36 22.68 10.17
CA GLU A 357 -17.85 23.84 10.81
C GLU A 357 -16.42 24.12 10.31
N LYS A 358 -15.95 25.32 10.40
CA LYS A 358 -14.83 25.97 9.69
C LYS A 358 -13.45 25.28 9.72
N ASN A 359 -13.28 24.04 10.22
CA ASN A 359 -11.97 23.48 10.60
C ASN A 359 -11.62 22.12 10.01
N LEU A 360 -12.07 21.74 8.81
CA LEU A 360 -11.65 20.48 8.16
C LEU A 360 -10.18 20.50 7.69
N LEU A 361 -9.59 21.70 7.51
CA LEU A 361 -8.27 21.84 6.93
C LEU A 361 -7.25 22.34 7.95
N SER A 362 -6.15 21.61 8.09
CA SER A 362 -4.96 22.07 8.79
C SER A 362 -3.99 22.75 7.81
N LYS A 363 -3.50 23.95 8.16
CA LYS A 363 -2.43 24.61 7.41
C LYS A 363 -1.07 23.93 7.60
N LYS A 364 -0.89 23.22 8.71
CA LYS A 364 0.35 22.51 9.06
C LYS A 364 0.12 21.01 9.03
N ALA A 365 1.11 20.27 8.56
CA ALA A 365 1.11 18.82 8.66
C ALA A 365 1.15 18.38 10.12
N PHE A 366 0.50 17.26 10.40
CA PHE A 366 0.53 16.63 11.71
C PHE A 366 1.85 15.86 11.88
N ASP A 367 2.41 15.89 13.09
CA ASP A 367 3.58 15.12 13.44
C ASP A 367 3.17 13.64 13.71
N ILE A 368 3.38 12.79 12.73
CA ILE A 368 2.98 11.36 12.75
C ILE A 368 4.22 10.47 12.79
N ALA A 369 5.11 10.62 11.81
CA ALA A 369 6.38 9.90 11.76
C ALA A 369 7.48 10.76 11.13
N GLU A 370 8.73 10.38 11.38
CA GLU A 370 9.87 10.93 10.67
C GLU A 370 10.04 10.23 9.33
N HIS A 371 10.28 10.98 8.26
CA HIS A 371 10.47 10.45 6.92
C HIS A 371 11.91 10.64 6.44
N THR A 372 12.39 9.64 5.73
CA THR A 372 13.67 9.66 5.01
C THR A 372 13.49 9.51 3.49
N SER A 373 12.30 9.14 3.05
CA SER A 373 11.97 8.80 1.66
C SER A 373 10.97 9.76 0.99
N LEU A 374 10.51 10.80 1.68
CA LEU A 374 9.55 11.75 1.11
C LEU A 374 10.12 12.46 -0.11
N GLN A 375 9.39 12.44 -1.22
CA GLN A 375 9.82 13.00 -2.50
C GLN A 375 8.65 13.67 -3.23
N SER A 376 8.92 14.37 -4.33
CA SER A 376 7.84 14.97 -5.13
C SER A 376 6.93 13.90 -5.74
N ALA A 377 5.63 14.21 -5.91
CA ALA A 377 4.65 13.28 -6.50
C ALA A 377 5.09 12.69 -7.85
N LYS A 378 5.71 13.51 -8.72
CA LYS A 378 6.20 13.06 -10.03
C LYS A 378 7.40 12.12 -9.94
N LYS A 379 8.28 12.29 -8.94
CA LYS A 379 9.37 11.35 -8.70
C LYS A 379 8.83 10.06 -8.11
N ALA A 380 7.94 10.14 -7.13
CA ALA A 380 7.25 8.99 -6.54
C ALA A 380 6.54 8.14 -7.59
N TYR A 381 5.85 8.77 -8.56
CA TYR A 381 5.22 8.05 -9.67
C TYR A 381 6.21 7.14 -10.41
N LYS A 382 7.38 7.65 -10.75
CA LYS A 382 8.42 6.87 -11.45
C LYS A 382 8.93 5.72 -10.59
N ASP A 383 9.25 6.01 -9.34
CA ASP A 383 9.85 5.04 -8.42
C ASP A 383 8.83 3.95 -8.02
N VAL A 384 7.57 4.31 -7.78
CA VAL A 384 6.51 3.35 -7.47
C VAL A 384 6.27 2.40 -8.65
N LEU A 385 6.19 2.91 -9.89
CA LEU A 385 6.07 2.05 -11.05
C LEU A 385 7.30 1.15 -11.27
N GLN A 386 8.47 1.56 -10.80
CA GLN A 386 9.68 0.77 -10.90
C GLN A 386 9.81 -0.27 -9.79
N PHE A 387 9.45 0.05 -8.54
CA PHE A 387 9.83 -0.73 -7.38
C PHE A 387 8.68 -1.34 -6.58
N ALA A 388 7.44 -0.85 -6.68
CA ALA A 388 6.33 -1.38 -5.88
C ALA A 388 5.96 -2.83 -6.24
N GLY A 389 5.30 -3.50 -5.28
CA GLY A 389 4.89 -4.89 -5.38
C GLY A 389 6.00 -5.88 -5.04
N ALA A 390 5.78 -7.17 -5.25
CA ALA A 390 6.79 -8.22 -5.12
C ALA A 390 7.84 -8.10 -6.24
N SER A 391 8.53 -6.96 -6.25
CA SER A 391 9.34 -6.46 -7.37
C SER A 391 10.72 -7.09 -7.48
N HIS A 392 11.11 -7.93 -6.52
CA HIS A 392 12.33 -8.74 -6.67
C HIS A 392 12.27 -9.56 -7.97
N ARG A 393 11.11 -10.18 -8.23
CA ARG A 393 10.77 -10.75 -9.54
C ARG A 393 9.27 -10.54 -9.80
N ARG A 394 8.90 -9.50 -10.55
CA ARG A 394 7.50 -9.22 -10.88
C ARG A 394 6.90 -10.29 -11.77
N ASP A 395 5.70 -10.75 -11.43
CA ASP A 395 4.90 -11.62 -12.29
C ASP A 395 4.17 -10.83 -13.41
N ALA A 396 3.53 -11.55 -14.32
CA ALA A 396 2.82 -10.98 -15.45
C ALA A 396 1.66 -10.03 -15.04
N VAL A 397 1.03 -10.29 -13.89
CA VAL A 397 -0.06 -9.46 -13.36
C VAL A 397 0.47 -8.10 -12.93
N ASP A 398 1.51 -8.08 -12.08
CA ASP A 398 2.11 -6.81 -11.64
C ASP A 398 2.73 -6.03 -12.80
N GLN A 399 3.36 -6.72 -13.76
CA GLN A 399 3.92 -6.09 -14.96
C GLN A 399 2.84 -5.39 -15.78
N ARG A 400 1.69 -6.06 -15.99
CA ARG A 400 0.55 -5.51 -16.71
C ARG A 400 -0.04 -4.31 -15.99
N ILE A 401 -0.30 -4.39 -14.67
CA ILE A 401 -0.85 -3.29 -13.87
C ILE A 401 0.06 -2.05 -13.93
N VAL A 402 1.37 -2.23 -13.83
CA VAL A 402 2.34 -1.14 -13.96
C VAL A 402 2.29 -0.52 -15.36
N GLU A 403 2.20 -1.33 -16.40
CA GLU A 403 2.16 -0.84 -17.77
C GLU A 403 0.83 -0.12 -18.11
N GLU A 404 -0.30 -0.65 -17.65
CA GLU A 404 -1.60 0.01 -17.76
C GLU A 404 -1.62 1.36 -17.04
N THR A 405 -1.05 1.40 -15.82
CA THR A 405 -0.88 2.65 -15.07
C THR A 405 0.00 3.64 -15.84
N ARG A 406 1.11 3.18 -16.43
CA ARG A 406 2.00 4.03 -17.23
C ARG A 406 1.30 4.61 -18.45
N LYS A 407 0.57 3.79 -19.19
CA LYS A 407 -0.14 4.19 -20.42
C LYS A 407 -1.44 4.97 -20.15
N GLY A 408 -2.05 4.79 -18.98
CA GLY A 408 -3.36 5.38 -18.66
C GLY A 408 -4.51 4.67 -19.36
N ASN A 409 -4.39 3.35 -19.57
CA ASN A 409 -5.36 2.49 -20.22
C ASN A 409 -5.66 1.22 -19.42
N TYR A 410 -6.39 0.30 -19.99
CA TYR A 410 -6.63 -1.04 -19.45
C TYR A 410 -6.56 -2.07 -20.58
N THR A 411 -6.37 -3.34 -20.21
CA THR A 411 -6.30 -4.46 -21.16
C THR A 411 -7.57 -5.32 -21.11
N TYR A 412 -8.15 -5.48 -19.93
CA TYR A 412 -9.24 -6.43 -19.68
C TYR A 412 -10.44 -5.76 -19.03
N GLU A 413 -11.59 -6.43 -19.16
CA GLU A 413 -12.86 -6.07 -18.52
C GLU A 413 -13.45 -7.30 -17.84
N GLY A 414 -14.42 -7.10 -16.93
CA GLY A 414 -15.05 -8.18 -16.19
C GLY A 414 -16.08 -8.95 -17.00
N SER A 415 -16.05 -10.26 -16.91
CA SER A 415 -16.98 -11.18 -17.60
C SER A 415 -18.42 -11.10 -17.08
N HIS A 416 -18.64 -10.53 -15.88
CA HIS A 416 -19.97 -10.32 -15.30
C HIS A 416 -20.48 -8.87 -15.52
N GLY A 417 -19.91 -8.15 -16.48
CA GLY A 417 -20.37 -6.83 -16.90
C GLY A 417 -19.61 -5.64 -16.36
N SER A 418 -18.54 -5.84 -15.62
CA SER A 418 -17.65 -4.74 -15.25
C SER A 418 -16.81 -4.28 -16.43
N THR A 419 -16.57 -2.96 -16.54
CA THR A 419 -15.94 -2.32 -17.70
C THR A 419 -14.82 -1.39 -17.29
N ASN A 420 -14.07 -0.87 -18.29
CA ASN A 420 -13.04 0.15 -18.10
C ASN A 420 -11.91 -0.26 -17.14
N GLY A 421 -11.48 -1.52 -17.19
CA GLY A 421 -10.38 -2.06 -16.38
C GLY A 421 -10.83 -2.63 -15.04
N MET A 422 -12.13 -2.65 -14.72
CA MET A 422 -12.64 -3.40 -13.59
C MET A 422 -12.87 -4.84 -14.01
N VAL A 423 -12.43 -5.79 -13.18
CA VAL A 423 -12.51 -7.24 -13.41
C VAL A 423 -13.40 -7.91 -12.37
N ASP A 424 -14.01 -9.04 -12.70
CA ASP A 424 -14.99 -9.72 -11.87
C ASP A 424 -14.44 -11.02 -11.26
N GLN A 425 -13.48 -11.62 -11.94
CA GLN A 425 -12.83 -12.86 -11.52
C GLN A 425 -11.42 -12.97 -12.11
N PRO A 426 -10.52 -13.75 -11.49
CA PRO A 426 -9.13 -13.85 -11.95
C PRO A 426 -8.97 -14.32 -13.40
N ILE A 427 -9.87 -15.17 -13.89
CA ILE A 427 -9.82 -15.68 -15.26
C ILE A 427 -10.04 -14.59 -16.31
N ASP A 428 -10.69 -13.48 -15.97
CA ASP A 428 -10.87 -12.35 -16.88
C ASP A 428 -9.52 -11.79 -17.37
N VAL A 429 -8.48 -11.99 -16.58
CA VAL A 429 -7.11 -11.52 -16.86
C VAL A 429 -6.11 -12.67 -17.05
N GLY A 430 -6.61 -13.88 -17.33
CA GLY A 430 -5.80 -15.08 -17.57
C GLY A 430 -5.49 -15.93 -16.32
N GLY A 431 -6.02 -15.57 -15.17
CA GLY A 431 -5.84 -16.33 -13.93
C GLY A 431 -4.45 -16.15 -13.28
N TRP A 432 -4.13 -17.04 -12.36
CA TRP A 432 -2.85 -17.02 -11.66
C TRP A 432 -1.71 -17.39 -12.62
N PRO A 433 -0.62 -16.61 -12.65
CA PRO A 433 0.59 -17.00 -13.37
C PRO A 433 1.17 -18.31 -12.83
N GLU A 434 1.86 -19.04 -13.68
CA GLU A 434 2.73 -20.12 -13.25
C GLU A 434 3.97 -19.53 -12.55
N TYR A 435 4.26 -19.98 -11.33
CA TYR A 435 5.44 -19.56 -10.57
C TYR A 435 6.46 -20.67 -10.55
N LYS A 436 7.63 -20.43 -11.14
CA LYS A 436 8.72 -21.41 -11.21
C LYS A 436 9.63 -21.27 -10.00
N SER A 437 9.94 -22.42 -9.40
CA SER A 437 10.98 -22.53 -8.37
C SER A 437 12.33 -22.79 -9.04
N GLU A 438 13.36 -22.11 -8.55
CA GLU A 438 14.76 -22.34 -8.94
C GLU A 438 15.49 -23.09 -7.80
N PRO A 439 16.68 -23.64 -8.03
CA PRO A 439 17.51 -24.15 -6.94
C PRO A 439 17.78 -23.07 -5.89
N THR A 440 17.69 -23.44 -4.63
CA THR A 440 18.00 -22.53 -3.52
C THR A 440 19.47 -22.11 -3.60
N PRO A 441 19.80 -20.82 -3.48
CA PRO A 441 21.19 -20.38 -3.34
C PRO A 441 21.90 -21.12 -2.19
N THR A 442 23.21 -21.32 -2.34
CA THR A 442 23.98 -21.93 -1.25
C THR A 442 24.10 -20.92 -0.11
N ASP A 443 23.69 -21.34 1.08
CA ASP A 443 23.94 -20.60 2.31
C ASP A 443 25.44 -20.67 2.60
N SER A 444 26.15 -19.56 2.37
CA SER A 444 27.62 -19.51 2.40
C SER A 444 28.21 -19.26 3.78
N ASP A 445 27.41 -18.73 4.71
CA ASP A 445 27.84 -18.40 6.08
C ASP A 445 27.11 -19.23 7.15
N GLY A 446 26.13 -20.03 6.75
CA GLY A 446 25.43 -20.98 7.61
C GLY A 446 24.43 -20.32 8.57
N ASP A 447 23.97 -19.09 8.26
CA ASP A 447 23.02 -18.38 9.11
C ASP A 447 21.54 -18.77 8.82
N GLY A 448 21.31 -19.52 7.75
CA GLY A 448 20.01 -20.03 7.34
C GLY A 448 19.17 -19.06 6.51
N ILE A 449 19.78 -17.96 6.01
CA ILE A 449 19.09 -16.92 5.24
C ILE A 449 19.66 -16.79 3.83
#